data_ead30c1994522f342e49210965fd641c
#
_entry.id   ead30c1994522f342e49210965fd641c
#
_cell.length_a   1.000
_cell.length_b   1.000
_cell.length_c   1.000
_cell.angle_alpha   90.00
_cell.angle_beta   90.00
_cell.angle_gamma   90.00
#
_symmetry.space_group_name_H-M   'P 1'
#
loop_
_entity.id
_entity.type
_entity.pdbx_description
1 polymer ?
#
loop_
_entity_poly.entity_id
_entity_poly.type
_entity_poly.pdbx_seq_one_letter_code
_entity_poly.pdbx_strand_id
1 'polypeptide(L)'
;MPSILPRFDFRAEYALASDIGATREQYEDAALLAPELGVFAVADGMGGHLAGEVAANLAVEQVKHALSGRSAQRAREAYVASADLDARRRVFAELKRAVERANAFIRDDAERNPEHRGMGTTLDVVWFARDHAFIAHAGDGRVYLARQRAVLQLTQDHTAQAVSRVDGFGRLLGPSQGSGITNALGINEVVTVDMLFVDVSRGDRLLICSDGVYGQIEGEAELSELLRSGAPVQAVGGLIARAALLGRDNATGIVIEIGDRFVKRKDHDRGLNAADLERARQSPLLVDLPLSFALTALSAAVEIEVGEGESLPREIANDLVAYILLDGVVRYPDERRVGAGALLYAESLVGVLGQGDTPSCEQTTRLLRVRADDFAEICTDPRLATELYRRLAMHLARMRANASRRA
;
A
#
# COMPACT_ATOMS: atom_id res chain seq x y z
N MET A 1 19.19 -12.18 24.71
CA MET A 1 20.12 -11.61 23.72
C MET A 1 19.30 -11.18 22.54
N PRO A 2 19.39 -9.93 22.07
CA PRO A 2 18.68 -9.54 20.86
C PRO A 2 19.26 -10.36 19.71
N SER A 3 18.42 -11.17 19.06
CA SER A 3 18.80 -11.90 17.86
C SER A 3 19.05 -10.87 16.76
N ILE A 4 20.29 -10.77 16.33
CA ILE A 4 20.66 -9.99 15.14
C ILE A 4 20.00 -10.70 13.96
N LEU A 5 18.89 -10.16 13.48
CA LEU A 5 18.20 -10.66 12.31
C LEU A 5 18.99 -10.21 11.07
N PRO A 6 19.63 -11.11 10.31
CA PRO A 6 20.62 -10.76 9.28
C PRO A 6 20.01 -10.29 7.95
N ARG A 7 18.73 -9.85 7.91
CA ARG A 7 18.02 -9.61 6.65
C ARG A 7 17.25 -8.30 6.54
N PHE A 8 17.24 -7.47 7.59
CA PHE A 8 16.79 -6.08 7.50
C PHE A 8 18.01 -5.16 7.43
N ASP A 9 17.90 -4.08 6.66
CA ASP A 9 18.91 -3.00 6.69
C ASP A 9 18.72 -2.09 7.92
N PHE A 10 17.77 -2.41 8.79
CA PHE A 10 17.45 -1.70 10.04
C PHE A 10 17.13 -2.66 11.18
N ARG A 11 17.23 -2.15 12.41
CA ARG A 11 16.67 -2.83 13.59
C ARG A 11 15.18 -2.65 13.61
N ALA A 12 14.43 -3.68 13.97
CA ALA A 12 12.99 -3.59 14.25
C ALA A 12 12.70 -4.16 15.63
N GLU A 13 11.90 -3.45 16.40
CA GLU A 13 11.24 -3.99 17.58
C GLU A 13 9.77 -4.22 17.23
N TYR A 14 9.19 -5.30 17.70
CA TYR A 14 7.81 -5.63 17.40
C TYR A 14 7.14 -6.34 18.56
N ALA A 15 5.82 -6.22 18.64
CA ALA A 15 5.00 -6.93 19.59
C ALA A 15 3.63 -7.23 18.99
N LEU A 16 3.07 -8.35 19.45
CA LEU A 16 1.72 -8.83 19.16
C LEU A 16 0.93 -8.83 20.45
N ALA A 17 -0.32 -8.42 20.40
CA ALA A 17 -1.30 -8.69 21.45
C ALA A 17 -2.66 -8.98 20.82
N SER A 18 -3.46 -9.81 21.51
CA SER A 18 -4.81 -10.17 21.12
C SER A 18 -5.72 -10.23 22.33
N ASP A 19 -7.01 -9.98 22.13
CA ASP A 19 -8.07 -10.18 23.11
C ASP A 19 -9.27 -10.84 22.42
N ILE A 20 -9.93 -11.75 23.14
CA ILE A 20 -11.07 -12.51 22.59
C ILE A 20 -12.33 -11.63 22.42
N GLY A 21 -12.40 -10.51 23.14
CA GLY A 21 -13.60 -9.70 23.21
C GLY A 21 -14.65 -10.22 24.20
N ALA A 22 -15.55 -9.33 24.62
CA ALA A 22 -16.50 -9.63 25.70
C ALA A 22 -17.62 -10.59 25.31
N THR A 23 -17.89 -10.80 24.02
CA THR A 23 -19.04 -11.59 23.53
C THR A 23 -18.67 -12.80 22.71
N ARG A 24 -17.38 -13.00 22.42
CA ARG A 24 -16.89 -14.15 21.65
C ARG A 24 -16.42 -15.27 22.60
N GLU A 25 -16.64 -16.49 22.18
CA GLU A 25 -16.19 -17.70 22.90
C GLU A 25 -14.90 -18.28 22.29
N GLN A 26 -14.55 -17.86 21.08
CA GLN A 26 -13.43 -18.37 20.29
C GLN A 26 -12.62 -17.23 19.66
N TYR A 27 -11.34 -17.52 19.43
CA TYR A 27 -10.47 -16.66 18.62
C TYR A 27 -10.62 -17.05 17.15
N GLU A 28 -11.19 -16.15 16.34
CA GLU A 28 -11.25 -16.31 14.89
C GLU A 28 -10.11 -15.52 14.20
N ASP A 29 -9.44 -14.64 14.93
CA ASP A 29 -8.24 -13.94 14.46
C ASP A 29 -7.00 -14.85 14.47
N ALA A 30 -6.11 -14.65 13.50
CA ALA A 30 -4.78 -15.25 13.47
C ALA A 30 -3.71 -14.21 13.16
N ALA A 31 -2.49 -14.42 13.69
CA ALA A 31 -1.38 -13.52 13.45
C ALA A 31 -0.09 -14.28 13.10
N LEU A 32 0.74 -13.69 12.26
CA LEU A 32 2.05 -14.19 11.87
C LEU A 32 3.14 -13.21 12.29
N LEU A 33 4.07 -13.71 13.11
CA LEU A 33 5.36 -13.07 13.36
C LEU A 33 6.46 -13.96 12.78
N ALA A 34 6.98 -13.62 11.62
CA ALA A 34 8.11 -14.30 10.97
C ALA A 34 9.23 -13.30 10.66
N PRO A 35 9.85 -12.73 11.71
CA PRO A 35 10.86 -11.67 11.54
C PRO A 35 12.08 -12.16 10.78
N GLU A 36 12.44 -13.44 10.83
CA GLU A 36 13.51 -14.05 10.05
C GLU A 36 13.26 -13.98 8.54
N LEU A 37 11.98 -13.92 8.13
CA LEU A 37 11.56 -13.71 6.74
C LEU A 37 11.27 -12.25 6.43
N GLY A 38 11.14 -11.41 7.46
CA GLY A 38 10.66 -10.05 7.34
C GLY A 38 9.15 -9.94 7.16
N VAL A 39 8.38 -10.96 7.55
CA VAL A 39 6.95 -11.08 7.30
C VAL A 39 6.16 -10.96 8.59
N PHE A 40 5.13 -10.12 8.56
CA PHE A 40 4.14 -9.95 9.61
C PHE A 40 2.76 -9.96 8.96
N ALA A 41 1.78 -10.62 9.58
CA ALA A 41 0.43 -10.64 9.07
C ALA A 41 -0.62 -10.75 10.18
N VAL A 42 -1.81 -10.23 9.90
CA VAL A 42 -3.03 -10.43 10.69
C VAL A 42 -4.13 -10.89 9.73
N ALA A 43 -4.94 -11.82 10.18
CA ALA A 43 -6.09 -12.35 9.47
C ALA A 43 -7.26 -12.41 10.45
N ASP A 44 -8.44 -11.96 10.04
CA ASP A 44 -9.68 -11.99 10.80
C ASP A 44 -10.63 -12.97 10.12
N GLY A 45 -10.93 -14.05 10.83
CA GLY A 45 -11.69 -15.17 10.31
C GLY A 45 -13.20 -15.00 10.43
N MET A 46 -13.92 -15.44 9.41
CA MET A 46 -15.38 -15.42 9.39
C MET A 46 -15.94 -16.77 8.92
N GLY A 47 -17.16 -17.12 9.34
CA GLY A 47 -17.82 -18.34 8.86
C GLY A 47 -18.58 -19.13 9.91
N GLY A 48 -18.64 -18.61 11.13
CA GLY A 48 -19.35 -19.22 12.28
C GLY A 48 -18.64 -20.43 12.87
N HIS A 49 -18.68 -20.57 14.19
CA HIS A 49 -18.01 -21.61 14.98
C HIS A 49 -16.49 -21.69 14.67
N LEU A 50 -15.95 -22.90 14.50
CA LEU A 50 -14.51 -23.15 14.26
C LEU A 50 -14.04 -22.78 12.85
N ALA A 51 -14.94 -22.49 11.91
CA ALA A 51 -14.59 -22.30 10.50
C ALA A 51 -13.79 -21.01 10.26
N GLY A 52 -14.10 -19.90 10.96
CA GLY A 52 -13.35 -18.65 10.90
C GLY A 52 -11.91 -18.81 11.37
N GLU A 53 -11.72 -19.43 12.55
CA GLU A 53 -10.39 -19.74 13.11
C GLU A 53 -9.54 -20.56 12.12
N VAL A 54 -10.12 -21.59 11.50
CA VAL A 54 -9.42 -22.43 10.52
C VAL A 54 -8.99 -21.60 9.32
N ALA A 55 -9.88 -20.77 8.76
CA ALA A 55 -9.57 -19.93 7.60
C ALA A 55 -8.43 -18.95 7.88
N ALA A 56 -8.47 -18.25 9.03
CA ALA A 56 -7.45 -17.28 9.42
C ALA A 56 -6.08 -17.95 9.63
N ASN A 57 -6.04 -19.09 10.34
CA ASN A 57 -4.81 -19.84 10.54
C ASN A 57 -4.23 -20.36 9.23
N LEU A 58 -5.05 -20.93 8.34
CA LEU A 58 -4.62 -21.38 7.02
C LEU A 58 -4.04 -20.22 6.19
N ALA A 59 -4.65 -19.03 6.24
CA ALA A 59 -4.16 -17.86 5.52
C ALA A 59 -2.74 -17.49 5.94
N VAL A 60 -2.49 -17.30 7.23
CA VAL A 60 -1.17 -16.90 7.72
C VAL A 60 -0.11 -17.99 7.53
N GLU A 61 -0.48 -19.27 7.66
CA GLU A 61 0.42 -20.40 7.41
C GLU A 61 0.82 -20.50 5.92
N GLN A 62 -0.15 -20.37 5.00
CA GLN A 62 0.13 -20.41 3.55
C GLN A 62 0.98 -19.23 3.10
N VAL A 63 0.76 -18.04 3.63
CA VAL A 63 1.62 -16.87 3.38
C VAL A 63 3.04 -17.14 3.88
N LYS A 64 3.21 -17.62 5.11
CA LYS A 64 4.52 -17.99 5.66
C LYS A 64 5.22 -19.00 4.78
N HIS A 65 4.52 -20.07 4.39
CA HIS A 65 5.05 -21.13 3.54
C HIS A 65 5.49 -20.58 2.17
N ALA A 66 4.65 -19.78 1.51
CA ALA A 66 4.95 -19.21 0.20
C ALA A 66 6.17 -18.27 0.25
N LEU A 67 6.19 -17.35 1.23
CA LEU A 67 7.25 -16.35 1.35
C LEU A 67 8.57 -16.93 1.91
N SER A 68 8.56 -18.10 2.55
CA SER A 68 9.79 -18.84 2.87
C SER A 68 10.39 -19.55 1.67
N GLY A 69 9.65 -19.70 0.58
CA GLY A 69 10.06 -20.40 -0.64
C GLY A 69 11.24 -19.73 -1.35
N ARG A 70 12.05 -20.54 -2.07
CA ARG A 70 13.26 -20.06 -2.75
C ARG A 70 13.00 -18.93 -3.74
N SER A 71 11.85 -18.92 -4.44
CA SER A 71 11.49 -17.88 -5.41
C SER A 71 11.30 -16.54 -4.71
N ALA A 72 10.49 -16.51 -3.64
CA ALA A 72 10.22 -15.31 -2.85
C ALA A 72 11.50 -14.75 -2.22
N GLN A 73 12.34 -15.62 -1.64
CA GLN A 73 13.61 -15.19 -1.05
C GLN A 73 14.58 -14.61 -2.09
N ARG A 74 14.67 -15.19 -3.29
CA ARG A 74 15.48 -14.63 -4.40
C ARG A 74 14.93 -13.28 -4.88
N ALA A 75 13.60 -13.13 -4.99
CA ALA A 75 12.98 -11.86 -5.36
C ALA A 75 13.33 -10.76 -4.34
N ARG A 76 13.24 -11.09 -3.05
CA ARG A 76 13.61 -10.20 -1.95
C ARG A 76 15.09 -9.84 -1.97
N GLU A 77 15.98 -10.82 -2.11
CA GLU A 77 17.43 -10.63 -2.20
C GLU A 77 17.81 -9.74 -3.40
N ALA A 78 17.21 -9.96 -4.56
CA ALA A 78 17.40 -9.12 -5.73
C ALA A 78 16.99 -7.67 -5.46
N TYR A 79 15.85 -7.47 -4.78
CA TYR A 79 15.39 -6.13 -4.41
C TYR A 79 16.31 -5.45 -3.38
N VAL A 80 16.81 -6.19 -2.40
CA VAL A 80 17.78 -5.67 -1.44
C VAL A 80 19.08 -5.22 -2.15
N ALA A 81 19.49 -5.92 -3.22
CA ALA A 81 20.70 -5.60 -3.95
C ALA A 81 20.57 -4.38 -4.87
N SER A 82 19.47 -4.23 -5.63
CA SER A 82 19.32 -3.20 -6.66
C SER A 82 18.25 -2.16 -6.36
N ALA A 83 17.16 -2.54 -5.67
CA ALA A 83 15.95 -1.73 -5.44
C ALA A 83 15.36 -1.10 -6.72
N ASP A 84 15.67 -1.68 -7.89
CA ASP A 84 15.11 -1.24 -9.15
C ASP A 84 13.64 -1.67 -9.31
N LEU A 85 12.99 -1.15 -10.34
CA LEU A 85 11.58 -1.39 -10.60
C LEU A 85 11.28 -2.87 -10.90
N ASP A 86 12.16 -3.55 -11.65
CA ASP A 86 11.96 -4.96 -12.01
C ASP A 86 12.10 -5.87 -10.78
N ALA A 87 13.04 -5.57 -9.89
CA ALA A 87 13.16 -6.27 -8.62
C ALA A 87 11.94 -6.02 -7.72
N ARG A 88 11.42 -4.78 -7.70
CA ARG A 88 10.19 -4.41 -6.98
C ARG A 88 9.00 -5.20 -7.50
N ARG A 89 8.82 -5.29 -8.82
CA ARG A 89 7.75 -6.08 -9.45
C ARG A 89 7.82 -7.55 -9.07
N ARG A 90 9.02 -8.13 -9.02
CA ARG A 90 9.21 -9.52 -8.59
C ARG A 90 8.77 -9.74 -7.13
N VAL A 91 9.07 -8.79 -6.23
CA VAL A 91 8.59 -8.87 -4.83
C VAL A 91 7.07 -8.80 -4.77
N PHE A 92 6.45 -7.86 -5.48
CA PHE A 92 5.00 -7.78 -5.56
C PHE A 92 4.36 -9.04 -6.13
N ALA A 93 4.92 -9.59 -7.21
CA ALA A 93 4.42 -10.82 -7.82
C ALA A 93 4.48 -12.03 -6.87
N GLU A 94 5.54 -12.14 -6.05
CA GLU A 94 5.61 -13.19 -5.03
C GLU A 94 4.62 -12.98 -3.90
N LEU A 95 4.45 -11.74 -3.43
CA LEU A 95 3.51 -11.41 -2.38
C LEU A 95 2.06 -11.66 -2.82
N LYS A 96 1.71 -11.21 -4.03
CA LYS A 96 0.38 -11.48 -4.63
C LYS A 96 0.11 -12.98 -4.75
N ARG A 97 1.07 -13.74 -5.30
CA ARG A 97 0.95 -15.20 -5.41
C ARG A 97 0.78 -15.88 -4.05
N ALA A 98 1.41 -15.37 -3.00
CA ALA A 98 1.24 -15.92 -1.66
C ALA A 98 -0.21 -15.80 -1.18
N VAL A 99 -0.84 -14.63 -1.39
CA VAL A 99 -2.24 -14.39 -1.01
C VAL A 99 -3.20 -15.21 -1.89
N GLU A 100 -2.98 -15.25 -3.20
CA GLU A 100 -3.81 -16.04 -4.13
C GLU A 100 -3.75 -17.55 -3.81
N ARG A 101 -2.57 -18.06 -3.43
CA ARG A 101 -2.42 -19.45 -2.99
C ARG A 101 -3.13 -19.72 -1.67
N ALA A 102 -3.07 -18.78 -0.72
CA ALA A 102 -3.82 -18.89 0.53
C ALA A 102 -5.32 -18.96 0.25
N ASN A 103 -5.85 -18.08 -0.62
CA ASN A 103 -7.25 -18.12 -1.07
C ASN A 103 -7.64 -19.48 -1.65
N ALA A 104 -6.85 -20.00 -2.59
CA ALA A 104 -7.12 -21.29 -3.22
C ALA A 104 -7.10 -22.44 -2.19
N PHE A 105 -6.14 -22.41 -1.25
CA PHE A 105 -6.00 -23.45 -0.23
C PHE A 105 -7.19 -23.46 0.74
N ILE A 106 -7.66 -22.29 1.20
CA ILE A 106 -8.83 -22.17 2.07
C ILE A 106 -10.08 -22.70 1.36
N ARG A 107 -10.27 -22.37 0.09
CA ARG A 107 -11.40 -22.88 -0.70
C ARG A 107 -11.35 -24.39 -0.89
N ASP A 108 -10.18 -24.93 -1.21
CA ASP A 108 -9.97 -26.37 -1.35
C ASP A 108 -10.28 -27.13 -0.04
N ASP A 109 -9.94 -26.54 1.11
CA ASP A 109 -10.24 -27.11 2.42
C ASP A 109 -11.76 -27.06 2.69
N ALA A 110 -12.41 -25.93 2.44
CA ALA A 110 -13.86 -25.76 2.61
C ALA A 110 -14.69 -26.69 1.69
N GLU A 111 -14.15 -27.08 0.52
CA GLU A 111 -14.79 -28.05 -0.38
C GLU A 111 -14.65 -29.50 0.13
N ARG A 112 -13.52 -29.84 0.77
CA ARG A 112 -13.24 -31.19 1.28
C ARG A 112 -13.85 -31.47 2.65
N ASN A 113 -14.01 -30.42 3.46
CA ASN A 113 -14.48 -30.51 4.84
C ASN A 113 -15.82 -29.79 4.99
N PRO A 114 -16.95 -30.54 5.10
CA PRO A 114 -18.28 -29.91 5.19
C PRO A 114 -18.46 -28.95 6.36
N GLU A 115 -17.74 -29.15 7.48
CA GLU A 115 -17.73 -28.27 8.67
C GLU A 115 -17.03 -26.92 8.42
N HIS A 116 -16.20 -26.84 7.39
CA HIS A 116 -15.51 -25.61 7.00
C HIS A 116 -16.23 -24.85 5.88
N ARG A 117 -17.41 -25.31 5.46
CA ARG A 117 -18.15 -24.71 4.36
C ARG A 117 -18.52 -23.27 4.63
N GLY A 118 -18.13 -22.37 3.71
CA GLY A 118 -18.41 -20.94 3.79
C GLY A 118 -17.44 -20.18 4.69
N MET A 119 -16.35 -20.82 5.15
CA MET A 119 -15.29 -20.13 5.86
C MET A 119 -14.59 -19.13 4.95
N GLY A 120 -14.15 -18.03 5.53
CA GLY A 120 -13.34 -17.02 4.88
C GLY A 120 -12.52 -16.26 5.90
N THR A 121 -11.65 -15.39 5.42
CA THR A 121 -10.83 -14.54 6.29
C THR A 121 -10.38 -13.29 5.57
N THR A 122 -10.20 -12.19 6.32
CA THR A 122 -9.40 -11.05 5.86
C THR A 122 -7.92 -11.44 5.85
N LEU A 123 -7.08 -10.63 5.25
CA LEU A 123 -5.64 -10.81 5.34
C LEU A 123 -4.88 -9.52 5.06
N ASP A 124 -4.06 -9.11 6.02
CA ASP A 124 -3.11 -8.02 5.92
C ASP A 124 -1.70 -8.55 6.09
N VAL A 125 -0.86 -8.39 5.09
CA VAL A 125 0.54 -8.85 5.11
C VAL A 125 1.47 -7.67 4.92
N VAL A 126 2.47 -7.54 5.79
CA VAL A 126 3.59 -6.62 5.64
C VAL A 126 4.87 -7.45 5.45
N TRP A 127 5.52 -7.27 4.30
CA TRP A 127 6.78 -7.93 3.97
C TRP A 127 7.90 -6.92 3.76
N PHE A 128 8.86 -6.91 4.66
CA PHE A 128 9.99 -6.00 4.58
C PHE A 128 11.08 -6.50 3.64
N ALA A 129 11.53 -5.63 2.76
CA ALA A 129 12.72 -5.83 1.96
C ALA A 129 13.49 -4.51 1.87
N ARG A 130 14.79 -4.53 2.21
CA ARG A 130 15.60 -3.33 2.34
C ARG A 130 14.95 -2.37 3.36
N ASP A 131 14.71 -1.13 2.99
CA ASP A 131 14.09 -0.08 3.78
C ASP A 131 12.63 0.21 3.37
N HIS A 132 11.96 -0.80 2.81
CA HIS A 132 10.61 -0.69 2.34
C HIS A 132 9.70 -1.75 2.95
N ALA A 133 8.46 -1.38 3.18
CA ALA A 133 7.36 -2.29 3.51
C ALA A 133 6.52 -2.51 2.25
N PHE A 134 6.44 -3.76 1.81
CA PHE A 134 5.51 -4.25 0.81
C PHE A 134 4.29 -4.77 1.54
N ILE A 135 3.12 -4.31 1.15
CA ILE A 135 1.86 -4.62 1.84
C ILE A 135 0.91 -5.27 0.85
N ALA A 136 0.29 -6.36 1.26
CA ALA A 136 -0.85 -6.95 0.58
C ALA A 136 -2.06 -6.94 1.51
N HIS A 137 -3.21 -6.50 1.01
CA HIS A 137 -4.43 -6.32 1.77
C HIS A 137 -5.62 -6.94 1.05
N ALA A 138 -6.46 -7.67 1.80
CA ALA A 138 -7.75 -8.17 1.37
C ALA A 138 -8.69 -8.24 2.58
N GLY A 139 -9.77 -7.47 2.56
CA GLY A 139 -10.76 -7.42 3.64
C GLY A 139 -10.95 -6.02 4.21
N ASP A 140 -11.23 -5.95 5.51
CA ASP A 140 -11.40 -4.72 6.27
C ASP A 140 -10.43 -4.61 7.46
N GLY A 141 -9.46 -5.51 7.59
CA GLY A 141 -8.30 -5.28 8.44
C GLY A 141 -7.53 -4.03 7.99
N ARG A 142 -6.68 -3.47 8.82
CA ARG A 142 -5.99 -2.23 8.49
C ARG A 142 -4.52 -2.27 8.80
N VAL A 143 -3.74 -1.61 7.92
CA VAL A 143 -2.33 -1.28 8.15
C VAL A 143 -2.21 0.24 8.29
N TYR A 144 -1.63 0.68 9.40
CA TYR A 144 -1.35 2.09 9.66
C TYR A 144 0.15 2.34 9.71
N LEU A 145 0.56 3.53 9.28
CA LEU A 145 1.90 4.06 9.45
C LEU A 145 1.86 5.30 10.37
N ALA A 146 2.48 5.22 11.53
CA ALA A 146 2.73 6.37 12.38
C ALA A 146 4.12 6.93 12.10
N ARG A 147 4.18 8.11 11.52
CA ARG A 147 5.40 8.85 11.18
C ARG A 147 5.36 10.25 11.79
N GLN A 148 6.37 10.61 12.56
CA GLN A 148 6.40 11.89 13.31
C GLN A 148 5.14 12.07 14.18
N ARG A 149 4.24 13.01 13.83
CA ARG A 149 2.98 13.25 14.56
C ARG A 149 1.74 12.78 13.82
N ALA A 150 1.89 12.31 12.59
CA ALA A 150 0.80 11.81 11.78
C ALA A 150 0.63 10.29 11.92
N VAL A 151 -0.61 9.83 11.82
CA VAL A 151 -0.96 8.43 11.60
C VAL A 151 -1.70 8.35 10.28
N LEU A 152 -1.25 7.49 9.39
CA LEU A 152 -1.80 7.31 8.06
C LEU A 152 -2.34 5.89 7.94
N GLN A 153 -3.62 5.74 7.61
CA GLN A 153 -4.16 4.44 7.20
C GLN A 153 -3.66 4.15 5.78
N LEU A 154 -2.91 3.07 5.61
CA LEU A 154 -2.31 2.69 4.33
C LEU A 154 -3.27 1.85 3.48
N THR A 155 -4.07 0.99 4.09
CA THR A 155 -5.05 0.12 3.42
C THR A 155 -6.41 0.81 3.26
N GLN A 156 -7.25 0.31 2.37
CA GLN A 156 -8.63 0.76 2.21
C GLN A 156 -9.57 -0.43 2.40
N ASP A 157 -10.49 -0.32 3.35
CA ASP A 157 -11.41 -1.39 3.69
C ASP A 157 -12.21 -1.87 2.47
N HIS A 158 -12.28 -3.16 2.27
CA HIS A 158 -13.13 -3.80 1.25
C HIS A 158 -14.53 -4.03 1.81
N THR A 159 -15.22 -2.95 2.13
CA THR A 159 -16.60 -2.99 2.63
C THR A 159 -17.58 -2.32 1.67
N ALA A 160 -18.84 -2.66 1.78
CA ALA A 160 -19.89 -2.04 0.98
C ALA A 160 -20.01 -0.52 1.21
N GLN A 161 -19.56 -0.04 2.38
CA GLN A 161 -19.54 1.40 2.71
C GLN A 161 -18.36 2.13 2.04
N ALA A 162 -17.22 1.46 1.87
CA ALA A 162 -16.05 2.04 1.21
C ALA A 162 -16.23 2.16 -0.32
N VAL A 163 -17.16 1.39 -0.90
CA VAL A 163 -17.45 1.47 -2.33
C VAL A 163 -18.41 2.64 -2.58
N SER A 164 -17.86 3.77 -3.00
CA SER A 164 -18.67 4.89 -3.50
C SER A 164 -19.42 4.45 -4.76
N ARG A 165 -20.73 4.32 -4.66
CA ARG A 165 -21.58 4.00 -5.82
C ARG A 165 -21.72 5.23 -6.70
N VAL A 166 -21.47 5.07 -7.98
CA VAL A 166 -21.71 6.08 -9.01
C VAL A 166 -22.93 5.64 -9.82
N ASP A 167 -23.90 6.53 -10.04
CA ASP A 167 -24.97 6.27 -10.98
C ASP A 167 -24.46 6.27 -12.44
N GLY A 168 -25.28 5.85 -13.38
CA GLY A 168 -24.94 5.85 -14.80
C GLY A 168 -24.59 7.23 -15.38
N PHE A 169 -24.67 8.30 -14.59
CA PHE A 169 -24.30 9.68 -14.95
C PHE A 169 -23.09 10.18 -14.18
N GLY A 170 -22.39 9.32 -13.41
CA GLY A 170 -21.20 9.71 -12.65
C GLY A 170 -21.46 10.47 -11.35
N ARG A 171 -22.70 10.49 -10.82
CA ARG A 171 -23.02 11.08 -9.52
C ARG A 171 -22.71 10.08 -8.41
N LEU A 172 -22.03 10.55 -7.36
CA LEU A 172 -21.85 9.78 -6.14
C LEU A 172 -23.23 9.49 -5.50
N LEU A 173 -23.63 8.24 -5.56
CA LEU A 173 -24.71 7.73 -4.72
C LEU A 173 -24.08 7.49 -3.34
N GLY A 174 -24.67 8.01 -2.30
CA GLY A 174 -24.18 7.86 -0.93
C GLY A 174 -23.85 6.40 -0.56
N PRO A 175 -23.23 6.14 0.61
CA PRO A 175 -22.79 4.82 1.01
C PRO A 175 -23.94 3.81 0.92
N SER A 176 -23.66 2.60 0.43
CA SER A 176 -24.63 1.51 0.44
C SER A 176 -25.03 1.20 1.88
N GLN A 177 -26.31 0.96 2.15
CA GLN A 177 -26.77 0.49 3.46
C GLN A 177 -26.33 -0.98 3.66
N GLY A 178 -25.08 -1.22 4.02
CA GLY A 178 -24.54 -2.53 4.32
C GLY A 178 -23.10 -2.42 4.81
N SER A 179 -22.84 -2.92 6.01
CA SER A 179 -21.49 -2.99 6.62
C SER A 179 -20.74 -4.27 6.26
N GLY A 180 -21.22 -5.02 5.25
CA GLY A 180 -20.60 -6.31 4.91
C GLY A 180 -19.29 -6.19 4.17
N ILE A 181 -18.33 -7.09 4.48
CA ILE A 181 -17.08 -7.28 3.74
C ILE A 181 -17.44 -7.72 2.31
N THR A 182 -16.83 -7.06 1.32
CA THR A 182 -17.07 -7.34 -0.10
C THR A 182 -15.99 -8.19 -0.75
N ASN A 183 -14.87 -8.40 -0.06
CA ASN A 183 -13.72 -9.15 -0.54
C ASN A 183 -12.97 -9.81 0.63
N ALA A 184 -12.84 -11.12 0.58
CA ALA A 184 -12.14 -11.93 1.59
C ALA A 184 -11.61 -13.21 0.94
N LEU A 185 -10.58 -13.81 1.55
CA LEU A 185 -10.05 -15.10 1.15
C LEU A 185 -11.05 -16.22 1.48
N GLY A 186 -11.06 -17.26 0.68
CA GLY A 186 -11.90 -18.44 0.87
C GLY A 186 -13.31 -18.34 0.27
N ILE A 187 -13.79 -17.13 -0.03
CA ILE A 187 -15.17 -16.90 -0.48
C ILE A 187 -15.30 -17.01 -2.00
N ASN A 188 -14.46 -16.32 -2.74
CA ASN A 188 -14.52 -16.29 -4.20
C ASN A 188 -13.31 -17.00 -4.83
N GLU A 189 -13.47 -17.44 -6.08
CA GLU A 189 -12.38 -18.04 -6.86
C GLU A 189 -11.21 -17.06 -7.00
N VAL A 190 -11.51 -15.80 -7.26
CA VAL A 190 -10.54 -14.73 -7.38
C VAL A 190 -10.71 -13.78 -6.21
N VAL A 191 -9.64 -13.58 -5.47
CA VAL A 191 -9.53 -12.56 -4.43
C VAL A 191 -8.90 -11.30 -5.00
N THR A 192 -9.45 -10.13 -4.71
CA THR A 192 -8.80 -8.86 -5.03
C THR A 192 -7.74 -8.57 -3.97
N VAL A 193 -6.51 -8.34 -4.40
CA VAL A 193 -5.39 -8.04 -3.49
C VAL A 193 -4.91 -6.63 -3.75
N ASP A 194 -5.14 -5.72 -2.81
CA ASP A 194 -4.56 -4.38 -2.86
C ASP A 194 -3.08 -4.47 -2.48
N MET A 195 -2.23 -3.92 -3.35
CA MET A 195 -0.78 -3.99 -3.21
C MET A 195 -0.21 -2.60 -2.96
N LEU A 196 0.53 -2.43 -1.88
CA LEU A 196 1.06 -1.16 -1.43
C LEU A 196 2.57 -1.25 -1.20
N PHE A 197 3.22 -0.11 -1.31
CA PHE A 197 4.65 0.01 -1.12
C PHE A 197 4.96 1.35 -0.44
N VAL A 198 5.67 1.30 0.68
CA VAL A 198 6.09 2.49 1.41
C VAL A 198 7.53 2.34 1.87
N ASP A 199 8.29 3.44 1.80
CA ASP A 199 9.57 3.52 2.48
C ASP A 199 9.36 3.57 4.00
N VAL A 200 10.27 2.98 4.75
CA VAL A 200 10.26 3.06 6.21
C VAL A 200 11.51 3.76 6.73
N SER A 201 11.34 4.56 7.77
CA SER A 201 12.38 5.36 8.36
C SER A 201 12.46 5.14 9.87
N ARG A 202 13.63 5.44 10.46
CA ARG A 202 13.81 5.37 11.92
C ARG A 202 12.73 6.14 12.65
N GLY A 203 12.12 5.51 13.64
CA GLY A 203 11.06 6.05 14.46
C GLY A 203 9.65 5.90 13.88
N ASP A 204 9.54 5.35 12.66
CA ASP A 204 8.25 4.93 12.15
C ASP A 204 7.71 3.75 12.96
N ARG A 205 6.38 3.70 13.12
CA ARG A 205 5.68 2.53 13.63
C ARG A 205 4.62 2.09 12.65
N LEU A 206 4.58 0.80 12.36
CA LEU A 206 3.47 0.19 11.64
C LEU A 206 2.58 -0.53 12.64
N LEU A 207 1.26 -0.41 12.45
CA LEU A 207 0.26 -1.25 13.10
C LEU A 207 -0.44 -2.06 12.02
N ILE A 208 -0.53 -3.37 12.22
CA ILE A 208 -1.38 -4.28 11.46
C ILE A 208 -2.45 -4.74 12.43
N CYS A 209 -3.73 -4.62 12.12
CA CYS A 209 -4.78 -4.99 13.07
C CYS A 209 -6.10 -5.41 12.41
N SER A 210 -6.85 -6.27 13.10
CA SER A 210 -8.24 -6.58 12.79
C SER A 210 -9.18 -5.43 13.15
N ASP A 211 -10.43 -5.50 12.72
CA ASP A 211 -11.45 -4.47 12.91
C ASP A 211 -11.81 -4.27 14.39
N GLY A 212 -11.73 -5.32 15.21
CA GLY A 212 -11.95 -5.23 16.65
C GLY A 212 -11.03 -4.25 17.37
N VAL A 213 -9.84 -3.96 16.81
CA VAL A 213 -8.92 -2.97 17.38
C VAL A 213 -9.38 -1.55 17.02
N TYR A 214 -9.46 -1.22 15.74
CA TYR A 214 -9.73 0.15 15.31
C TYR A 214 -11.19 0.57 15.49
N GLY A 215 -12.11 -0.38 15.51
CA GLY A 215 -13.54 -0.12 15.71
C GLY A 215 -13.87 0.51 17.07
N GLN A 216 -12.95 0.45 18.04
CA GLN A 216 -13.12 0.99 19.38
C GLN A 216 -12.28 2.26 19.66
N ILE A 217 -11.54 2.76 18.65
CA ILE A 217 -10.66 3.93 18.78
C ILE A 217 -11.36 5.17 18.23
N GLU A 218 -11.38 6.24 19.02
CA GLU A 218 -12.04 7.51 18.67
C GLU A 218 -11.14 8.43 17.81
N GLY A 219 -10.89 8.02 16.56
CA GLY A 219 -10.19 8.85 15.58
C GLY A 219 -8.66 8.79 15.66
N GLU A 220 -8.02 9.57 14.78
CA GLU A 220 -6.57 9.54 14.57
C GLU A 220 -5.76 10.02 15.78
N ALA A 221 -6.30 10.92 16.57
CA ALA A 221 -5.60 11.49 17.73
C ALA A 221 -5.37 10.43 18.82
N GLU A 222 -6.42 9.69 19.19
CA GLU A 222 -6.33 8.58 20.15
C GLU A 222 -5.41 7.47 19.62
N LEU A 223 -5.58 7.09 18.36
CA LEU A 223 -4.72 6.10 17.71
C LEU A 223 -3.24 6.52 17.73
N SER A 224 -2.97 7.78 17.44
CA SER A 224 -1.61 8.33 17.47
C SER A 224 -0.99 8.30 18.87
N GLU A 225 -1.76 8.61 19.90
CA GLU A 225 -1.32 8.57 21.29
C GLU A 225 -0.99 7.14 21.71
N LEU A 226 -1.90 6.20 21.47
CA LEU A 226 -1.72 4.78 21.81
C LEU A 226 -0.53 4.16 21.06
N LEU A 227 -0.41 4.41 19.75
CA LEU A 227 0.70 3.89 18.95
C LEU A 227 2.07 4.42 19.39
N ARG A 228 2.13 5.58 20.03
CA ARG A 228 3.39 6.21 20.49
C ARG A 228 3.71 5.92 21.94
N SER A 229 2.84 5.25 22.66
CA SER A 229 3.01 4.96 24.08
C SER A 229 4.10 3.92 24.31
N GLY A 230 5.27 4.35 24.78
CA GLY A 230 6.35 3.44 25.20
C GLY A 230 6.93 2.58 24.05
N ALA A 231 7.44 1.39 24.36
CA ALA A 231 7.91 0.43 23.38
C ALA A 231 6.73 -0.29 22.68
N PRO A 232 6.96 -1.02 21.57
CA PRO A 232 5.90 -1.72 20.85
C PRO A 232 4.97 -2.57 21.70
N VAL A 233 5.49 -3.20 22.75
CA VAL A 233 4.68 -4.04 23.67
C VAL A 233 3.70 -3.21 24.48
N GLN A 234 4.08 -2.00 24.93
CA GLN A 234 3.16 -1.09 25.62
C GLN A 234 2.13 -0.51 24.66
N ALA A 235 2.56 -0.13 23.46
CA ALA A 235 1.68 0.41 22.43
C ALA A 235 0.59 -0.59 22.03
N VAL A 236 0.96 -1.81 21.64
CA VAL A 236 -0.02 -2.84 21.28
C VAL A 236 -0.88 -3.24 22.47
N GLY A 237 -0.29 -3.37 23.65
CA GLY A 237 -1.05 -3.66 24.88
C GLY A 237 -2.09 -2.58 25.19
N GLY A 238 -1.76 -1.31 25.03
CA GLY A 238 -2.69 -0.18 25.18
C GLY A 238 -3.83 -0.19 24.15
N LEU A 239 -3.53 -0.50 22.90
CA LEU A 239 -4.52 -0.66 21.83
C LEU A 239 -5.51 -1.78 22.13
N ILE A 240 -5.00 -2.96 22.50
CA ILE A 240 -5.84 -4.13 22.83
C ILE A 240 -6.64 -3.88 24.11
N ALA A 241 -6.04 -3.29 25.14
CA ALA A 241 -6.77 -2.94 26.36
C ALA A 241 -7.93 -1.96 26.08
N ARG A 242 -7.70 -0.97 25.18
CA ARG A 242 -8.75 -0.03 24.75
C ARG A 242 -9.85 -0.75 23.97
N ALA A 243 -9.50 -1.68 23.09
CA ALA A 243 -10.44 -2.51 22.35
C ALA A 243 -11.27 -3.39 23.30
N ALA A 244 -10.66 -4.05 24.28
CA ALA A 244 -11.31 -4.95 25.23
C ALA A 244 -12.33 -4.24 26.14
N LEU A 245 -12.15 -2.94 26.44
CA LEU A 245 -13.08 -2.19 27.31
C LEU A 245 -14.49 -2.10 26.73
N LEU A 246 -14.63 -1.99 25.41
CA LEU A 246 -15.91 -1.75 24.71
C LEU A 246 -16.16 -2.78 23.61
N GLY A 247 -15.14 -3.53 23.23
CA GLY A 247 -15.15 -4.44 22.09
C GLY A 247 -15.98 -5.69 22.35
N ARG A 248 -16.74 -6.08 21.34
CA ARG A 248 -17.53 -7.31 21.33
C ARG A 248 -16.93 -8.37 20.43
N ASP A 249 -15.87 -8.04 19.70
CA ASP A 249 -15.19 -8.90 18.74
C ASP A 249 -13.77 -9.25 19.16
N ASN A 250 -13.19 -10.23 18.48
CA ASN A 250 -11.77 -10.50 18.60
C ASN A 250 -10.98 -9.24 18.19
N ALA A 251 -9.92 -8.95 18.89
CA ALA A 251 -9.05 -7.82 18.60
C ALA A 251 -7.60 -8.31 18.56
N THR A 252 -6.97 -8.21 17.40
CA THR A 252 -5.58 -8.62 17.21
C THR A 252 -4.78 -7.51 16.56
N GLY A 253 -3.61 -7.20 17.13
CA GLY A 253 -2.74 -6.15 16.62
C GLY A 253 -1.25 -6.52 16.72
N ILE A 254 -0.49 -6.09 15.71
CA ILE A 254 0.97 -6.16 15.67
C ILE A 254 1.50 -4.73 15.52
N VAL A 255 2.33 -4.28 16.46
CA VAL A 255 3.07 -3.02 16.34
C VAL A 255 4.52 -3.33 16.03
N ILE A 256 5.06 -2.66 14.99
CA ILE A 256 6.45 -2.80 14.54
C ILE A 256 7.08 -1.41 14.56
N GLU A 257 8.14 -1.23 15.33
CA GLU A 257 8.93 0.02 15.37
C GLU A 257 10.22 -0.13 14.58
N ILE A 258 10.48 0.84 13.71
CA ILE A 258 11.68 0.89 12.88
C ILE A 258 12.79 1.61 13.63
N GLY A 259 13.84 0.89 13.94
CA GLY A 259 15.01 1.40 14.64
C GLY A 259 16.11 1.93 13.70
N ASP A 260 17.35 1.93 14.21
CA ASP A 260 18.53 2.38 13.44
C ASP A 260 18.84 1.47 12.26
N ARG A 261 19.29 2.07 11.16
CA ARG A 261 19.78 1.35 10.00
C ARG A 261 21.19 0.82 10.26
N PHE A 262 21.48 -0.39 9.76
CA PHE A 262 22.82 -0.98 9.83
C PHE A 262 23.75 -0.40 8.77
N VAL A 263 23.23 0.07 7.63
CA VAL A 263 24.01 0.61 6.51
C VAL A 263 23.60 2.05 6.26
N LYS A 264 24.57 2.96 6.18
CA LYS A 264 24.32 4.35 5.75
C LYS A 264 23.97 4.36 4.26
N ARG A 265 22.83 4.94 3.93
CA ARG A 265 22.40 5.18 2.55
C ARG A 265 23.39 6.15 1.85
N LYS A 266 23.68 5.93 0.57
CA LYS A 266 24.23 6.98 -0.28
C LYS A 266 23.13 8.00 -0.54
N ASP A 267 23.47 9.29 -0.59
CA ASP A 267 22.47 10.39 -0.69
C ASP A 267 21.53 10.30 -1.89
N HIS A 268 21.84 9.50 -2.92
CA HIS A 268 21.01 9.29 -4.11
C HIS A 268 19.90 8.23 -3.95
N ASP A 269 19.80 7.59 -2.81
CA ASP A 269 18.87 6.47 -2.55
C ASP A 269 17.74 6.89 -1.59
N ARG A 270 17.34 8.16 -1.61
CA ARG A 270 16.23 8.68 -0.81
C ARG A 270 14.92 8.19 -1.43
N GLY A 271 14.15 7.37 -0.70
CA GLY A 271 12.76 7.10 -1.06
C GLY A 271 11.88 8.33 -0.84
N LEU A 272 10.66 8.28 -1.33
CA LEU A 272 9.67 9.33 -1.12
C LEU A 272 9.43 9.56 0.37
N ASN A 273 9.78 10.74 0.87
CA ASN A 273 9.42 11.14 2.22
C ASN A 273 7.98 11.68 2.27
N ALA A 274 7.47 11.97 3.46
CA ALA A 274 6.10 12.47 3.62
C ALA A 274 5.85 13.78 2.85
N ALA A 275 6.85 14.67 2.75
CA ALA A 275 6.72 15.91 1.99
C ALA A 275 6.70 15.64 0.47
N ASP A 276 7.47 14.66 -0.02
CA ASP A 276 7.46 14.25 -1.42
C ASP A 276 6.13 13.60 -1.79
N LEU A 277 5.57 12.78 -0.91
CA LEU A 277 4.24 12.18 -1.09
C LEU A 277 3.16 13.29 -1.17
N GLU A 278 3.22 14.27 -0.29
CA GLU A 278 2.27 15.40 -0.31
C GLU A 278 2.39 16.21 -1.60
N ARG A 279 3.62 16.48 -2.06
CA ARG A 279 3.87 17.16 -3.34
C ARG A 279 3.37 16.34 -4.53
N ALA A 280 3.64 15.03 -4.56
CA ALA A 280 3.15 14.15 -5.61
C ALA A 280 1.61 14.11 -5.64
N ARG A 281 0.94 14.14 -4.48
CA ARG A 281 -0.51 14.18 -4.37
C ARG A 281 -1.14 15.49 -4.85
N GLN A 282 -0.38 16.56 -5.02
CA GLN A 282 -0.85 17.78 -5.69
C GLN A 282 -0.98 17.59 -7.21
N SER A 283 -0.40 16.53 -7.78
CA SER A 283 -0.51 16.23 -9.21
C SER A 283 -1.96 15.99 -9.62
N PRO A 284 -2.36 16.46 -10.82
CA PRO A 284 -3.69 16.18 -11.37
C PRO A 284 -4.07 14.71 -11.44
N LEU A 285 -3.09 13.82 -11.46
CA LEU A 285 -3.29 12.38 -11.48
C LEU A 285 -3.67 11.82 -10.10
N LEU A 286 -3.12 12.41 -9.02
CA LEU A 286 -3.19 11.84 -7.66
C LEU A 286 -4.01 12.69 -6.68
N VAL A 287 -4.37 13.92 -7.04
CA VAL A 287 -5.14 14.82 -6.18
C VAL A 287 -6.47 14.19 -5.77
N ASP A 288 -6.81 14.26 -4.48
CA ASP A 288 -8.04 13.69 -3.90
C ASP A 288 -8.21 12.16 -4.09
N LEU A 289 -7.15 11.43 -4.46
CA LEU A 289 -7.17 9.98 -4.38
C LEU A 289 -7.07 9.53 -2.91
N PRO A 290 -7.77 8.44 -2.52
CA PRO A 290 -7.45 7.73 -1.30
C PRO A 290 -5.94 7.44 -1.21
N LEU A 291 -5.38 7.51 0.00
CA LEU A 291 -3.92 7.36 0.17
C LEU A 291 -3.42 6.02 -0.37
N SER A 292 -4.17 4.94 -0.14
CA SER A 292 -3.87 3.61 -0.66
C SER A 292 -3.72 3.61 -2.19
N PHE A 293 -4.68 4.21 -2.90
CA PHE A 293 -4.63 4.31 -4.36
C PHE A 293 -3.47 5.20 -4.85
N ALA A 294 -3.17 6.30 -4.14
CA ALA A 294 -2.03 7.13 -4.46
C ALA A 294 -0.70 6.37 -4.28
N LEU A 295 -0.55 5.60 -3.20
CA LEU A 295 0.64 4.78 -2.95
C LEU A 295 0.78 3.66 -3.99
N THR A 296 -0.33 3.00 -4.36
CA THR A 296 -0.32 2.00 -5.44
C THR A 296 0.09 2.64 -6.77
N ALA A 297 -0.46 3.80 -7.13
CA ALA A 297 -0.08 4.52 -8.33
C ALA A 297 1.42 4.92 -8.33
N LEU A 298 1.93 5.36 -7.19
CA LEU A 298 3.33 5.72 -7.02
C LEU A 298 4.28 4.52 -7.01
N SER A 299 3.78 3.30 -6.79
CA SER A 299 4.61 2.09 -6.89
C SER A 299 5.17 1.83 -8.29
N ALA A 300 4.53 2.38 -9.33
CA ALA A 300 5.01 2.36 -10.71
C ALA A 300 6.01 3.48 -11.04
N ALA A 301 6.27 4.39 -10.10
CA ALA A 301 7.16 5.52 -10.32
C ALA A 301 8.59 5.24 -9.86
N VAL A 302 9.54 5.87 -10.55
CA VAL A 302 10.96 5.88 -10.17
C VAL A 302 11.38 7.31 -9.91
N GLU A 303 11.94 7.59 -8.74
CA GLU A 303 12.54 8.89 -8.45
C GLU A 303 13.81 9.09 -9.29
N ILE A 304 13.91 10.24 -9.92
CA ILE A 304 15.09 10.68 -10.66
C ILE A 304 15.45 12.12 -10.29
N GLU A 305 16.73 12.44 -10.41
CA GLU A 305 17.25 13.80 -10.31
C GLU A 305 17.83 14.20 -11.65
N VAL A 306 17.46 15.41 -12.12
CA VAL A 306 17.87 15.96 -13.41
C VAL A 306 18.57 17.29 -13.15
N GLY A 307 19.74 17.46 -13.75
CA GLY A 307 20.61 18.63 -13.56
C GLY A 307 20.03 19.90 -14.20
N GLU A 308 20.56 21.05 -13.76
CA GLU A 308 20.27 22.35 -14.37
C GLU A 308 20.61 22.35 -15.86
N GLY A 309 19.73 22.90 -16.71
CA GLY A 309 19.87 22.96 -18.15
C GLY A 309 19.56 21.67 -18.90
N GLU A 310 19.42 20.55 -18.20
CA GLU A 310 19.08 19.28 -18.85
C GLU A 310 17.61 19.22 -19.27
N SER A 311 17.38 18.57 -20.40
CA SER A 311 16.04 18.42 -21.00
C SER A 311 15.36 17.15 -20.48
N LEU A 312 14.03 17.20 -20.41
CA LEU A 312 13.19 16.05 -20.03
C LEU A 312 12.65 15.35 -21.28
N PRO A 313 13.18 14.18 -21.67
CA PRO A 313 12.71 13.45 -22.84
C PRO A 313 11.31 12.88 -22.63
N ARG A 314 10.52 12.76 -23.71
CA ARG A 314 9.19 12.10 -23.72
C ARG A 314 9.28 10.58 -23.83
N GLU A 315 10.42 10.10 -24.31
CA GLU A 315 10.70 8.69 -24.57
C GLU A 315 12.10 8.33 -24.05
N ILE A 316 12.19 7.21 -23.37
CA ILE A 316 13.45 6.65 -22.85
C ILE A 316 13.49 5.19 -23.25
N ALA A 317 14.50 4.77 -24.00
CA ALA A 317 14.68 3.39 -24.45
C ALA A 317 13.44 2.78 -25.14
N ASN A 318 12.79 3.57 -26.01
CA ASN A 318 11.55 3.28 -26.74
C ASN A 318 10.28 3.20 -25.87
N ASP A 319 10.35 3.62 -24.60
CA ASP A 319 9.17 3.70 -23.72
C ASP A 319 8.74 5.15 -23.55
N LEU A 320 7.45 5.40 -23.68
CA LEU A 320 6.85 6.68 -23.36
C LEU A 320 6.86 6.91 -21.86
N VAL A 321 7.19 8.13 -21.44
CA VAL A 321 7.31 8.48 -20.03
C VAL A 321 6.53 9.75 -19.69
N ALA A 322 5.98 9.79 -18.49
CA ALA A 322 5.45 10.99 -17.85
C ALA A 322 6.26 11.31 -16.60
N TYR A 323 6.18 12.56 -16.13
CA TYR A 323 6.89 12.99 -14.92
C TYR A 323 5.96 13.73 -13.98
N ILE A 324 6.09 13.47 -12.67
CA ILE A 324 5.51 14.28 -11.60
C ILE A 324 6.63 15.03 -10.92
N LEU A 325 6.55 16.35 -10.89
CA LEU A 325 7.57 17.21 -10.30
C LEU A 325 7.46 17.19 -8.76
N LEU A 326 8.52 16.77 -8.08
CA LEU A 326 8.60 16.79 -6.62
C LEU A 326 9.21 18.09 -6.10
N ASP A 327 10.31 18.52 -6.71
CA ASP A 327 11.04 19.73 -6.30
C ASP A 327 11.78 20.31 -7.50
N GLY A 328 11.96 21.63 -7.51
CA GLY A 328 12.59 22.34 -8.60
C GLY A 328 11.61 23.08 -9.51
N VAL A 329 12.13 23.56 -10.63
CA VAL A 329 11.37 24.32 -11.65
C VAL A 329 11.77 23.83 -13.05
N VAL A 330 10.76 23.57 -13.87
CA VAL A 330 10.92 23.19 -15.27
C VAL A 330 10.38 24.29 -16.15
N ARG A 331 11.18 24.73 -17.15
CA ARG A 331 10.85 25.78 -18.10
C ARG A 331 10.66 25.22 -19.51
N TYR A 332 9.59 25.64 -20.14
CA TYR A 332 9.32 25.39 -21.56
C TYR A 332 9.95 26.48 -22.44
N PRO A 333 10.20 26.21 -23.73
CA PRO A 333 10.72 27.21 -24.66
C PRO A 333 9.83 28.47 -24.85
N ASP A 334 8.53 28.35 -24.52
CA ASP A 334 7.58 29.48 -24.49
C ASP A 334 7.63 30.29 -23.17
N GLU A 335 8.72 30.15 -22.40
CA GLU A 335 8.95 30.79 -21.09
C GLU A 335 7.98 30.36 -19.98
N ARG A 336 7.07 29.43 -20.23
CA ARG A 336 6.18 28.89 -19.21
C ARG A 336 6.97 28.04 -18.23
N ARG A 337 6.72 28.28 -16.93
CA ARG A 337 7.34 27.59 -15.81
C ARG A 337 6.34 26.70 -15.09
N VAL A 338 6.78 25.56 -14.64
CA VAL A 338 6.00 24.64 -13.78
C VAL A 338 6.85 24.15 -12.61
N GLY A 339 6.21 24.00 -11.46
CA GLY A 339 6.85 23.61 -10.21
C GLY A 339 6.24 22.32 -9.63
N ALA A 340 6.49 22.10 -8.34
CA ALA A 340 6.06 20.90 -7.64
C ALA A 340 4.57 20.57 -7.84
N GLY A 341 4.25 19.29 -7.96
CA GLY A 341 2.91 18.78 -8.28
C GLY A 341 2.56 18.79 -9.77
N ALA A 342 3.38 19.39 -10.65
CA ALA A 342 3.09 19.38 -12.09
C ALA A 342 3.22 17.96 -12.68
N LEU A 343 2.27 17.59 -13.54
CA LEU A 343 2.30 16.38 -14.36
C LEU A 343 2.71 16.76 -15.78
N LEU A 344 3.86 16.26 -16.22
CA LEU A 344 4.40 16.49 -17.57
C LEU A 344 4.16 15.25 -18.42
N TYR A 345 3.82 15.47 -19.70
CA TYR A 345 3.58 14.42 -20.69
C TYR A 345 2.50 13.41 -20.27
N ALA A 346 1.43 13.92 -19.74
CA ALA A 346 0.30 13.11 -19.28
C ALA A 346 -0.24 12.15 -20.35
N GLU A 347 -0.21 12.58 -21.63
CA GLU A 347 -0.61 11.81 -22.80
C GLU A 347 0.22 10.53 -23.01
N SER A 348 1.47 10.51 -22.54
CA SER A 348 2.34 9.33 -22.61
C SER A 348 1.76 8.15 -21.83
N LEU A 349 1.04 8.40 -20.73
CA LEU A 349 0.44 7.34 -19.90
C LEU A 349 -0.68 6.55 -20.60
N VAL A 350 -1.19 7.06 -21.71
CA VAL A 350 -2.15 6.37 -22.58
C VAL A 350 -1.56 5.99 -23.94
N GLY A 351 -0.25 5.89 -24.03
CA GLY A 351 0.46 5.44 -25.23
C GLY A 351 0.50 6.47 -26.36
N VAL A 352 0.28 7.76 -26.08
CA VAL A 352 0.30 8.82 -27.09
C VAL A 352 1.59 9.63 -26.97
N LEU A 353 2.38 9.63 -28.04
CA LEU A 353 3.51 10.54 -28.15
C LEU A 353 2.98 11.96 -28.45
N GLY A 354 3.00 12.80 -27.44
CA GLY A 354 2.55 14.19 -27.58
C GLY A 354 3.45 15.01 -28.51
N GLN A 355 2.86 15.98 -29.15
CA GLN A 355 3.59 16.98 -29.93
C GLN A 355 3.87 18.24 -29.08
N GLY A 356 5.02 18.86 -29.26
CA GLY A 356 5.38 20.08 -28.55
C GLY A 356 6.85 20.09 -28.11
N ASP A 357 7.24 21.23 -27.56
CA ASP A 357 8.60 21.49 -27.15
C ASP A 357 9.01 20.64 -25.91
N THR A 358 10.28 20.28 -25.88
CA THR A 358 10.89 19.61 -24.76
C THR A 358 11.32 20.64 -23.71
N PRO A 359 10.78 20.61 -22.50
CA PRO A 359 11.19 21.54 -21.44
C PRO A 359 12.53 21.15 -20.85
N SER A 360 13.21 22.10 -20.19
CA SER A 360 14.47 21.91 -19.47
C SER A 360 14.34 22.31 -18.00
N CYS A 361 15.19 21.76 -17.17
CA CYS A 361 15.26 22.10 -15.75
C CYS A 361 16.00 23.43 -15.54
N GLU A 362 15.41 24.39 -14.82
CA GLU A 362 16.07 25.67 -14.48
C GLU A 362 17.06 25.53 -13.33
N GLN A 363 16.95 24.48 -12.57
CA GLN A 363 17.82 24.09 -11.45
C GLN A 363 17.80 22.58 -11.31
N THR A 364 18.68 22.03 -10.48
CA THR A 364 18.59 20.59 -10.13
C THR A 364 17.18 20.26 -9.64
N THR A 365 16.53 19.33 -10.32
CA THR A 365 15.09 19.05 -10.20
C THR A 365 14.87 17.58 -9.87
N ARG A 366 14.03 17.33 -8.86
CA ARG A 366 13.61 15.98 -8.47
C ARG A 366 12.23 15.66 -9.04
N LEU A 367 12.12 14.51 -9.68
CA LEU A 367 10.91 14.09 -10.37
C LEU A 367 10.61 12.61 -10.09
N LEU A 368 9.36 12.24 -10.19
CA LEU A 368 8.91 10.86 -10.34
C LEU A 368 8.67 10.59 -11.83
N ARG A 369 9.41 9.66 -12.37
CA ARG A 369 9.23 9.16 -13.73
C ARG A 369 8.32 7.95 -13.72
N VAL A 370 7.28 7.96 -14.55
CA VAL A 370 6.33 6.86 -14.75
C VAL A 370 6.38 6.46 -16.22
N ARG A 371 6.65 5.18 -16.52
CA ARG A 371 6.58 4.64 -17.87
C ARG A 371 5.13 4.28 -18.20
N ALA A 372 4.76 4.37 -19.47
CA ALA A 372 3.41 4.02 -19.92
C ALA A 372 3.04 2.56 -19.59
N ASP A 373 3.98 1.62 -19.81
CA ASP A 373 3.77 0.20 -19.51
C ASP A 373 3.58 -0.05 -18.00
N ASP A 374 4.36 0.61 -17.16
CA ASP A 374 4.25 0.50 -15.71
C ASP A 374 2.91 1.05 -15.19
N PHE A 375 2.44 2.16 -15.80
CA PHE A 375 1.13 2.71 -15.53
C PHE A 375 0.00 1.77 -15.97
N ALA A 376 0.11 1.15 -17.14
CA ALA A 376 -0.87 0.17 -17.61
C ALA A 376 -0.95 -1.05 -16.69
N GLU A 377 0.17 -1.48 -16.12
CA GLU A 377 0.22 -2.61 -15.19
C GLU A 377 -0.54 -2.33 -13.88
N ILE A 378 -0.38 -1.16 -13.27
CA ILE A 378 -1.13 -0.79 -12.06
C ILE A 378 -2.62 -0.58 -12.35
N CYS A 379 -2.98 -0.25 -13.60
CA CYS A 379 -4.37 -0.12 -14.06
C CYS A 379 -5.05 -1.49 -14.33
N THR A 380 -4.47 -2.60 -13.92
CA THR A 380 -5.15 -3.92 -13.93
C THR A 380 -6.19 -4.06 -12.82
N ASP A 381 -6.09 -3.29 -11.72
CA ASP A 381 -7.18 -3.14 -10.74
C ASP A 381 -8.27 -2.22 -11.32
N PRO A 382 -9.51 -2.72 -11.56
CA PRO A 382 -10.57 -1.92 -12.19
C PRO A 382 -10.97 -0.67 -11.39
N ARG A 383 -10.85 -0.69 -10.06
CA ARG A 383 -11.19 0.44 -9.18
C ARG A 383 -10.17 1.56 -9.34
N LEU A 384 -8.89 1.21 -9.21
CA LEU A 384 -7.78 2.15 -9.39
C LEU A 384 -7.73 2.66 -10.82
N ALA A 385 -7.89 1.78 -11.83
CA ALA A 385 -7.93 2.15 -13.23
C ALA A 385 -9.01 3.19 -13.52
N THR A 386 -10.23 2.98 -13.04
CA THR A 386 -11.34 3.92 -13.22
C THR A 386 -10.99 5.31 -12.71
N GLU A 387 -10.41 5.41 -11.52
CA GLU A 387 -10.04 6.69 -10.92
C GLU A 387 -8.87 7.36 -11.65
N LEU A 388 -7.82 6.62 -11.98
CA LEU A 388 -6.65 7.16 -12.68
C LEU A 388 -6.99 7.63 -14.10
N TYR A 389 -7.70 6.81 -14.89
CA TYR A 389 -8.09 7.19 -16.25
C TYR A 389 -9.08 8.36 -16.28
N ARG A 390 -10.03 8.42 -15.33
CA ARG A 390 -10.94 9.56 -15.20
C ARG A 390 -10.18 10.86 -14.95
N ARG A 391 -9.23 10.87 -14.03
CA ARG A 391 -8.41 12.05 -13.69
C ARG A 391 -7.51 12.45 -14.86
N LEU A 392 -6.89 11.49 -15.50
CA LEU A 392 -6.04 11.71 -16.67
C LEU A 392 -6.84 12.33 -17.83
N ALA A 393 -8.02 11.79 -18.13
CA ALA A 393 -8.90 12.32 -19.15
C ALA A 393 -9.35 13.77 -18.85
N MET A 394 -9.71 14.07 -17.59
CA MET A 394 -10.05 15.42 -17.16
C MET A 394 -8.87 16.38 -17.30
N HIS A 395 -7.66 15.96 -16.96
CA HIS A 395 -6.46 16.77 -17.09
C HIS A 395 -6.14 17.07 -18.56
N LEU A 396 -6.15 16.05 -19.42
CA LEU A 396 -5.92 16.19 -20.86
C LEU A 396 -6.96 17.10 -21.53
N ALA A 397 -8.24 16.98 -21.15
CA ALA A 397 -9.30 17.86 -21.64
C ALA A 397 -9.07 19.33 -21.24
N ARG A 398 -8.64 19.60 -19.99
CA ARG A 398 -8.29 20.95 -19.53
C ARG A 398 -7.09 21.52 -20.29
N MET A 399 -6.04 20.72 -20.51
CA MET A 399 -4.88 21.12 -21.28
C MET A 399 -5.28 21.54 -22.71
N ARG A 400 -6.11 20.74 -23.38
CA ARG A 400 -6.61 21.03 -24.73
C ARG A 400 -7.44 22.30 -24.78
N ALA A 401 -8.35 22.48 -23.82
CA ALA A 401 -9.17 23.72 -23.76
C ALA A 401 -8.32 24.97 -23.52
N ASN A 402 -7.25 24.89 -22.74
CA ASN A 402 -6.33 25.99 -22.51
C ASN A 402 -5.46 26.29 -23.74
N ALA A 403 -5.04 25.28 -24.50
CA ALA A 403 -4.32 25.48 -25.76
C ALA A 403 -5.20 26.18 -26.81
N SER A 404 -6.48 25.79 -26.95
CA SER A 404 -7.43 26.39 -27.87
C SER A 404 -7.82 27.86 -27.54
N ARG A 405 -7.59 28.31 -26.32
CA ARG A 405 -7.82 29.72 -25.90
C ARG A 405 -6.61 30.63 -26.16
N ARG A 406 -5.46 30.06 -26.45
CA ARG A 406 -4.19 30.79 -26.70
C ARG A 406 -3.83 30.85 -28.17
N ALA A 407 -4.41 30.00 -28.99
CA ALA A 407 -4.38 30.03 -30.45
C ALA A 407 -5.48 30.95 -30.98
#